data_ed644cb6a23aebb7a3c031bba5864092
#
_entry.id   ed644cb6a23aebb7a3c031bba5864092
#
_cell.length_a   1.000
_cell.length_b   1.000
_cell.length_c   1.000
_cell.angle_alpha   90.00
_cell.angle_beta   90.00
_cell.angle_gamma   90.00
#
_symmetry.space_group_name_H-M   'P 1'
#
loop_
_entity.id
_entity.type
_entity.pdbx_description
1 polymer ?
#
loop_
_entity_poly.entity_id
_entity_poly.type
_entity_poly.pdbx_seq_one_letter_code
_entity_poly.pdbx_strand_id
1 'polypeptide(L)'
;MNILLLSAGGPTAHGAIKSLRDINFDGKIVSIDSNPLSAGFYLSDSYHIVPKAFEDGYIEEIWKIINKENIDLILPTSSNDIVTISKNSHLFEGKLFMSDY
;
A
#
# COMPACT_ATOMS: atom_id res chain seq x y z
N MET A 1 11.33 9.67 -1.11
CA MET A 1 10.08 9.23 -0.45
C MET A 1 9.67 7.87 -0.97
N ASN A 2 9.37 6.95 -0.07
CA ASN A 2 8.93 5.60 -0.43
C ASN A 2 7.45 5.46 -0.13
N ILE A 3 6.69 4.93 -1.08
CA ILE A 3 5.24 4.80 -0.97
C ILE A 3 4.86 3.31 -0.88
N LEU A 4 3.98 2.99 0.06
CA LEU A 4 3.37 1.68 0.17
C LEU A 4 1.94 1.74 -0.38
N LEU A 5 1.70 0.98 -1.43
CA LEU A 5 0.42 0.92 -2.11
C LEU A 5 -0.31 -0.35 -1.69
N LEU A 6 -1.50 -0.20 -1.15
CA LEU A 6 -2.32 -1.33 -0.70
C LEU A 6 -3.23 -1.81 -1.83
N SER A 7 -3.61 -3.09 -1.77
CA SER A 7 -4.52 -3.72 -2.76
C SER A 7 -4.04 -3.55 -4.21
N ALA A 8 -2.82 -3.95 -4.46
CA ALA A 8 -2.14 -3.75 -5.74
C ALA A 8 -2.83 -4.36 -6.96
N GLY A 9 -3.72 -5.33 -6.75
CA GLY A 9 -4.46 -5.96 -7.85
C GLY A 9 -5.67 -5.18 -8.35
N GLY A 10 -6.06 -4.13 -7.62
CA GLY A 10 -7.24 -3.36 -8.00
C GLY A 10 -6.95 -2.30 -9.06
N PRO A 11 -7.99 -1.84 -9.77
CA PRO A 11 -7.81 -0.82 -10.81
C PRO A 11 -7.35 0.52 -10.26
N THR A 12 -7.75 0.89 -9.05
CA THR A 12 -7.31 2.14 -8.43
C THR A 12 -5.81 2.13 -8.18
N ALA A 13 -5.28 1.02 -7.67
CA ALA A 13 -3.85 0.88 -7.42
C ALA A 13 -3.07 0.94 -8.73
N HIS A 14 -3.55 0.26 -9.75
CA HIS A 14 -2.92 0.25 -11.06
C HIS A 14 -2.84 1.66 -11.63
N GLY A 15 -3.95 2.41 -11.57
CA GLY A 15 -3.98 3.80 -12.03
C GLY A 15 -3.03 4.70 -11.25
N ALA A 16 -2.94 4.51 -9.94
CA ALA A 16 -2.04 5.28 -9.09
C ALA A 16 -0.58 5.05 -9.47
N ILE A 17 -0.19 3.79 -9.68
CA ILE A 17 1.19 3.47 -10.08
C ILE A 17 1.50 4.12 -11.42
N LYS A 18 0.62 3.99 -12.40
CA LYS A 18 0.83 4.58 -13.73
C LYS A 18 0.99 6.10 -13.64
N SER A 19 0.15 6.75 -12.84
CA SER A 19 0.25 8.20 -12.66
C SER A 19 1.59 8.60 -12.04
N LEU A 20 2.07 7.86 -11.07
CA LEU A 20 3.37 8.13 -10.45
C LEU A 20 4.51 7.94 -11.45
N ARG A 21 4.44 6.91 -12.30
CA ARG A 21 5.45 6.69 -13.33
C ARG A 21 5.44 7.80 -14.37
N ASP A 22 4.24 8.28 -14.73
CA ASP A 22 4.12 9.35 -15.75
C ASP A 22 4.76 10.66 -15.31
N ILE A 23 4.74 10.96 -14.00
CA ILE A 23 5.39 12.18 -13.48
C ILE A 23 6.84 11.93 -13.08
N ASN A 24 7.39 10.76 -13.40
CA ASN A 24 8.75 10.38 -13.05
C ASN A 24 9.01 10.49 -11.53
N PHE A 25 8.09 9.90 -10.76
CA PHE A 25 8.19 9.92 -9.30
C PHE A 25 9.56 9.43 -8.85
N ASP A 26 10.26 10.24 -8.06
CA ASP A 26 11.60 9.95 -7.57
C ASP A 26 11.52 9.31 -6.19
N GLY A 27 11.13 8.07 -6.16
CA GLY A 27 11.01 7.30 -4.93
C GLY A 27 10.71 5.86 -5.25
N LYS A 28 10.67 5.03 -4.23
CA LYS A 28 10.35 3.63 -4.38
C LYS A 28 8.86 3.41 -4.23
N ILE A 29 8.28 2.61 -5.11
CA ILE A 29 6.88 2.18 -5.03
C ILE A 29 6.89 0.72 -4.59
N VAL A 30 6.34 0.47 -3.40
CA VAL A 30 6.20 -0.86 -2.83
C VAL A 30 4.71 -1.18 -2.83
N SER A 31 4.33 -2.34 -3.35
CA SER A 31 2.92 -2.71 -3.36
C SER A 31 2.67 -4.01 -2.61
N ILE A 32 1.47 -4.13 -2.04
CA ILE A 32 1.05 -5.34 -1.34
C ILE A 32 -0.33 -5.75 -1.79
N ASP A 33 -0.58 -7.05 -1.73
CA ASP A 33 -1.90 -7.62 -1.97
C ASP A 33 -1.90 -9.04 -1.41
N SER A 34 -3.10 -9.58 -1.21
CA SER A 34 -3.25 -10.97 -0.78
C SER A 34 -3.16 -11.95 -1.95
N ASN A 35 -3.36 -11.49 -3.17
CA ASN A 35 -3.31 -12.31 -4.36
C ASN A 35 -1.90 -12.32 -4.97
N PRO A 36 -1.21 -13.48 -5.02
CA PRO A 36 0.15 -13.53 -5.57
C PRO A 36 0.24 -13.20 -7.06
N LEU A 37 -0.88 -13.18 -7.77
CA LEU A 37 -0.92 -12.85 -9.20
C LEU A 37 -1.32 -11.40 -9.47
N SER A 38 -1.24 -10.56 -8.46
CA SER A 38 -1.66 -9.16 -8.57
C SER A 38 -0.90 -8.41 -9.65
N ALA A 39 -1.62 -7.78 -10.57
CA ALA A 39 -1.01 -7.08 -11.71
C ALA A 39 -0.12 -5.91 -11.26
N GLY A 40 -0.48 -5.23 -10.20
CA GLY A 40 0.29 -4.10 -9.67
C GLY A 40 1.70 -4.48 -9.23
N PHE A 41 1.94 -5.75 -8.92
CA PHE A 41 3.27 -6.21 -8.53
C PHE A 41 4.31 -5.97 -9.62
N TYR A 42 3.91 -6.15 -10.86
CA TYR A 42 4.82 -6.01 -12.00
C TYR A 42 5.17 -4.56 -12.31
N LEU A 43 4.39 -3.62 -11.78
CA LEU A 43 4.60 -2.20 -12.02
C LEU A 43 5.34 -1.52 -10.88
N SER A 44 5.56 -2.24 -9.79
CA SER A 44 6.18 -1.72 -8.57
C SER A 44 7.66 -2.01 -8.52
N ASP A 45 8.39 -1.29 -7.68
CA ASP A 45 9.81 -1.55 -7.46
C ASP A 45 10.03 -2.79 -6.60
N SER A 46 9.13 -3.03 -5.66
CA SER A 46 9.10 -4.27 -4.89
C SER A 46 7.67 -4.58 -4.47
N TYR A 47 7.43 -5.80 -4.03
CA TYR A 47 6.09 -6.20 -3.62
C TYR A 47 6.15 -7.25 -2.53
N HIS A 48 5.03 -7.39 -1.78
CA HIS A 48 4.89 -8.41 -0.74
C HIS A 48 3.48 -8.97 -0.77
N ILE A 49 3.37 -10.26 -0.49
CA ILE A 49 2.06 -10.91 -0.36
C ILE A 49 1.69 -10.91 1.12
N VAL A 50 0.51 -10.40 1.43
CA VAL A 50 0.06 -10.19 2.82
C VAL A 50 -1.34 -10.79 3.00
N PRO A 51 -1.80 -10.99 4.25
CA PRO A 51 -3.20 -11.37 4.49
C PRO A 51 -4.16 -10.32 3.97
N LYS A 52 -5.43 -10.67 3.85
CA LYS A 52 -6.46 -9.69 3.50
C LYS A 52 -6.64 -8.68 4.63
N ALA A 53 -7.14 -7.49 4.29
CA ALA A 53 -7.23 -6.36 5.22
C ALA A 53 -7.98 -6.65 6.52
N PHE A 54 -8.93 -7.59 6.49
CA PHE A 54 -9.73 -7.95 7.67
C PHE A 54 -9.22 -9.22 8.37
N GLU A 55 -8.16 -9.83 7.89
CA GLU A 55 -7.62 -11.06 8.48
C GLU A 55 -6.57 -10.75 9.56
N ASP A 56 -6.44 -11.67 10.52
CA ASP A 56 -5.42 -11.56 11.56
C ASP A 56 -4.03 -11.53 10.92
N GLY A 57 -3.17 -10.71 11.48
CA GLY A 57 -1.79 -10.59 11.01
C GLY A 57 -1.56 -9.52 9.96
N TYR A 58 -2.62 -8.94 9.40
CA TYR A 58 -2.49 -7.93 8.35
C TYR A 58 -1.72 -6.70 8.83
N ILE A 59 -2.10 -6.16 9.97
CA ILE A 59 -1.47 -4.94 10.51
C ILE A 59 -0.01 -5.19 10.86
N GLU A 60 0.29 -6.34 11.46
CA GLU A 60 1.65 -6.72 11.81
C GLU A 60 2.53 -6.84 10.57
N GLU A 61 2.01 -7.42 9.49
CA GLU A 61 2.76 -7.54 8.24
C GLU A 61 3.02 -6.18 7.60
N ILE A 62 2.03 -5.28 7.65
CA ILE A 62 2.23 -3.92 7.15
C ILE A 62 3.34 -3.22 7.92
N TRP A 63 3.38 -3.35 9.25
CA TRP A 63 4.42 -2.75 10.06
C TRP A 63 5.81 -3.28 9.71
N LYS A 64 5.92 -4.60 9.48
CA LYS A 64 7.19 -5.20 9.06
C LYS A 64 7.66 -4.59 7.73
N ILE A 65 6.76 -4.42 6.80
CA ILE A 65 7.07 -3.87 5.48
C ILE A 65 7.46 -2.38 5.59
N ILE A 66 6.74 -1.62 6.40
CA ILE A 66 7.06 -0.21 6.63
C ILE A 66 8.50 -0.06 7.10
N ASN A 67 8.91 -0.90 8.05
CA ASN A 67 10.28 -0.84 8.59
C ASN A 67 11.31 -1.37 7.60
N LYS A 68 11.01 -2.47 6.91
CA LYS A 68 11.93 -3.09 5.97
C LYS A 68 12.20 -2.21 4.75
N GLU A 69 11.16 -1.58 4.23
CA GLU A 69 11.22 -0.80 2.99
C GLU A 69 11.36 0.70 3.23
N ASN A 70 11.45 1.12 4.47
CA ASN A 70 11.54 2.55 4.85
C ASN A 70 10.40 3.37 4.26
N ILE A 71 9.18 2.93 4.48
CA ILE A 71 7.98 3.56 3.93
C ILE A 71 7.71 4.90 4.61
N ASP A 72 7.48 5.93 3.81
CA ASP A 72 7.13 7.28 4.28
C ASP A 72 5.63 7.56 4.17
N LEU A 73 4.97 6.94 3.19
CA LEU A 73 3.58 7.25 2.89
C LEU A 73 2.84 5.95 2.57
N ILE A 74 1.65 5.79 3.17
CA ILE A 74 0.77 4.65 2.90
C ILE A 74 -0.40 5.14 2.07
N LEU A 75 -0.65 4.50 0.94
CA LEU A 75 -1.73 4.86 0.03
C LEU A 75 -2.74 3.71 -0.06
N PRO A 76 -3.84 3.78 0.68
CA PRO A 76 -4.91 2.78 0.55
C PRO A 76 -5.70 3.02 -0.73
N THR A 77 -6.10 1.95 -1.40
CA THR A 77 -6.78 2.05 -2.69
C THR A 77 -8.13 1.35 -2.74
N SER A 78 -8.53 0.70 -1.67
CA SER A 78 -9.85 0.05 -1.60
C SER A 78 -10.59 0.47 -0.33
N SER A 79 -11.92 0.28 -0.34
CA SER A 79 -12.74 0.60 0.82
C SER A 79 -12.33 -0.21 2.05
N ASN A 80 -12.00 -1.49 1.87
CA ASN A 80 -11.55 -2.33 2.97
C ASN A 80 -10.23 -1.86 3.56
N ASP A 81 -9.29 -1.44 2.72
CA ASP A 81 -8.03 -0.88 3.17
C ASP A 81 -8.26 0.37 4.01
N ILE A 82 -9.10 1.27 3.50
CA ILE A 82 -9.38 2.55 4.16
C ILE A 82 -9.99 2.31 5.54
N VAL A 83 -10.98 1.41 5.64
CA VAL A 83 -11.63 1.09 6.91
C VAL A 83 -10.62 0.51 7.89
N THR A 84 -9.82 -0.47 7.45
CA THR A 84 -8.87 -1.15 8.33
C THR A 84 -7.78 -0.19 8.83
N ILE A 85 -7.23 0.62 7.94
CA ILE A 85 -6.19 1.58 8.32
C ILE A 85 -6.76 2.67 9.22
N SER A 86 -7.99 3.13 8.95
CA SER A 86 -8.63 4.15 9.78
C SER A 86 -8.83 3.67 11.23
N LYS A 87 -9.25 2.42 11.40
CA LYS A 87 -9.43 1.83 12.72
C LYS A 87 -8.12 1.72 13.51
N ASN A 88 -7.01 1.68 12.79
CA ASN A 88 -5.67 1.53 13.37
C ASN A 88 -4.80 2.75 13.13
N SER A 89 -5.39 3.90 12.80
CA SER A 89 -4.65 5.09 12.40
C SER A 89 -3.61 5.54 13.42
N HIS A 90 -3.86 5.32 14.70
CA HIS A 90 -2.92 5.67 15.77
C HIS A 90 -1.59 4.91 15.66
N LEU A 91 -1.59 3.75 14.99
CA LEU A 91 -0.38 2.96 14.77
C LEU A 91 0.45 3.46 13.59
N PHE A 92 -0.16 4.24 12.71
CA PHE A 92 0.48 4.70 11.48
C PHE A 92 0.70 6.21 11.44
N GLU A 93 0.68 6.84 12.60
CA GLU A 93 0.81 8.29 12.70
C GLU A 93 2.10 8.77 12.04
N GLY A 94 1.97 9.82 11.23
CA GLY A 94 3.10 10.38 10.49
C GLY A 94 3.37 9.70 9.14
N LYS A 95 2.74 8.56 8.86
CA LYS A 95 2.97 7.82 7.63
C LYS A 95 1.71 7.62 6.80
N LEU A 96 0.56 7.98 7.35
CA LEU A 96 -0.71 7.70 6.71
C LEU A 96 -1.17 8.87 5.85
N PHE A 97 -1.47 8.58 4.61
CA PHE A 97 -2.19 9.49 3.73
C PHE A 97 -3.52 8.83 3.37
N MET A 98 -4.63 9.52 3.66
CA MET A 98 -5.96 9.08 3.27
C MET A 98 -6.61 10.18 2.47
N SER A 99 -7.18 9.82 1.32
CA SER A 99 -8.00 10.76 0.60
C SER A 99 -9.25 11.05 1.44
N ASP A 100 -9.70 12.28 1.42
CA ASP A 100 -10.92 12.66 2.10
C ASP A 100 -12.09 11.87 1.52
N TYR A 101 -12.81 11.25 2.40
CA TYR A 101 -13.95 10.45 2.05
C TYR A 101 -15.20 11.22 2.34
#